data_6cd3710e27925ae7a3f135e1b07ed9c4
#
_entry.id   6cd3710e27925ae7a3f135e1b07ed9c4
#
_cell.length_a   1.000
_cell.length_b   1.000
_cell.length_c   1.000
_cell.angle_alpha   90.00
_cell.angle_beta   90.00
_cell.angle_gamma   90.00
#
_symmetry.space_group_name_H-M   'P 1'
#
loop_
_entity.id
_entity.type
_entity.pdbx_description
1 polymer ?
#
loop_
_entity_poly.entity_id
_entity_poly.type
_entity_poly.pdbx_seq_one_letter_code
_entity_poly.pdbx_strand_id
1 'polypeptide(L)'
;MRKYIFSATLLLATIISLMSSCQKISNSNDMTIVADSFATNFYNWRLEKAFKYCTVESKTQISYLASNISEEDVELINKRDEDASIEITNTEILEGGIKARISMKIYNSFKMKYINNEVQLNKERDVTFNLIKNNEGCKVDLTTL
;
A
#
# COMPACT_ATOMS: atom_id res chain seq x y z
N MET A 1 -15.14 30.01 45.28
CA MET A 1 -15.60 29.71 43.91
C MET A 1 -14.57 29.92 42.83
N ARG A 2 -13.57 30.78 42.96
CA ARG A 2 -12.55 31.06 41.92
C ARG A 2 -11.48 29.95 41.71
N LYS A 3 -11.24 29.09 42.70
CA LYS A 3 -10.23 28.03 42.67
C LYS A 3 -10.60 26.80 41.83
N TYR A 4 -11.87 26.54 41.60
CA TYR A 4 -12.32 25.36 40.84
C TYR A 4 -12.41 25.59 39.32
N ILE A 5 -12.49 26.85 38.89
CA ILE A 5 -12.55 27.22 37.43
C ILE A 5 -11.19 26.98 36.78
N PHE A 6 -10.07 27.23 37.45
CA PHE A 6 -8.74 27.00 36.93
C PHE A 6 -8.39 25.52 36.77
N SER A 7 -8.93 24.66 37.65
CA SER A 7 -8.69 23.22 37.56
C SER A 7 -9.45 22.56 36.41
N ALA A 8 -10.66 23.04 36.12
CA ALA A 8 -11.49 22.51 35.05
C ALA A 8 -10.96 22.89 33.64
N THR A 9 -10.41 24.09 33.49
CA THR A 9 -9.84 24.52 32.21
C THR A 9 -8.50 23.84 31.90
N LEU A 10 -7.71 23.49 32.92
CA LEU A 10 -6.45 22.75 32.73
C LEU A 10 -6.74 21.29 32.34
N LEU A 11 -7.77 20.68 32.89
CA LEU A 11 -8.18 19.30 32.56
C LEU A 11 -8.72 19.20 31.13
N LEU A 12 -9.44 20.22 30.66
CA LEU A 12 -9.98 20.24 29.29
C LEU A 12 -8.88 20.40 28.23
N ALA A 13 -7.83 21.17 28.53
CA ALA A 13 -6.69 21.36 27.63
C ALA A 13 -5.85 20.09 27.45
N THR A 14 -5.74 19.27 28.48
CA THR A 14 -5.00 18.00 28.41
C THR A 14 -5.73 16.92 27.61
N ILE A 15 -7.06 16.92 27.62
CA ILE A 15 -7.88 15.95 26.86
C ILE A 15 -7.79 16.23 25.35
N ILE A 16 -7.74 17.51 24.94
CA ILE A 16 -7.63 17.89 23.52
C ILE A 16 -6.27 17.46 22.92
N SER A 17 -5.20 17.47 23.71
CA SER A 17 -3.86 17.06 23.27
C SER A 17 -3.76 15.54 22.99
N LEU A 18 -4.54 14.72 23.66
CA LEU A 18 -4.55 13.26 23.51
C LEU A 18 -5.33 12.82 22.25
N MET A 19 -6.26 13.61 21.76
CA MET A 19 -7.04 13.27 20.56
C MET A 19 -6.25 13.44 19.25
N SER A 20 -5.24 14.32 19.21
CA SER A 20 -4.42 14.53 18.00
C SER A 20 -3.47 13.36 17.71
N SER A 21 -3.12 12.56 18.71
CA SER A 21 -2.22 11.42 18.58
C SER A 21 -2.92 10.19 17.98
N CYS A 22 -4.22 10.00 18.27
CA CYS A 22 -4.98 8.85 17.76
C CYS A 22 -5.25 8.91 16.24
N GLN A 23 -5.43 10.09 15.65
CA GLN A 23 -5.67 10.21 14.21
C GLN A 23 -4.44 9.82 13.37
N LYS A 24 -3.24 10.07 13.88
CA LYS A 24 -2.00 9.76 13.16
C LYS A 24 -1.73 8.25 13.11
N ILE A 25 -2.06 7.53 14.16
CA ILE A 25 -1.90 6.06 14.25
C ILE A 25 -2.94 5.35 13.37
N SER A 26 -4.18 5.80 13.37
CA SER A 26 -5.25 5.25 12.53
C SER A 26 -4.94 5.40 11.03
N ASN A 27 -4.49 6.58 10.61
CA ASN A 27 -4.15 6.83 9.20
C ASN A 27 -2.94 6.01 8.72
N SER A 28 -1.96 5.78 9.57
CA SER A 28 -0.80 4.94 9.24
C SER A 28 -1.21 3.49 9.02
N ASN A 29 -2.03 2.92 9.92
CA ASN A 29 -2.52 1.55 9.78
C ASN A 29 -3.35 1.35 8.52
N ASP A 30 -4.24 2.29 8.19
CA ASP A 30 -5.06 2.20 6.98
C ASP A 30 -4.20 2.17 5.70
N MET A 31 -3.19 3.03 5.61
CA MET A 31 -2.28 3.07 4.45
C MET A 31 -1.43 1.81 4.36
N THR A 32 -0.95 1.30 5.48
CA THR A 32 -0.18 0.05 5.56
C THR A 32 -1.00 -1.15 5.09
N ILE A 33 -2.26 -1.27 5.54
CA ILE A 33 -3.18 -2.33 5.14
C ILE A 33 -3.48 -2.25 3.63
N VAL A 34 -3.69 -1.05 3.10
CA VAL A 34 -3.93 -0.85 1.66
C VAL A 34 -2.72 -1.24 0.83
N ALA A 35 -1.51 -0.84 1.23
CA ALA A 35 -0.27 -1.21 0.55
C ALA A 35 -0.02 -2.72 0.55
N ASP A 36 -0.19 -3.36 1.69
CA ASP A 36 -0.06 -4.82 1.84
C ASP A 36 -1.08 -5.56 0.97
N SER A 37 -2.34 -5.17 1.05
CA SER A 37 -3.42 -5.76 0.24
C SER A 37 -3.18 -5.58 -1.25
N PHE A 38 -2.70 -4.39 -1.66
CA PHE A 38 -2.33 -4.14 -3.04
C PHE A 38 -1.18 -5.05 -3.47
N ALA A 39 -0.07 -5.03 -2.74
CA ALA A 39 1.13 -5.79 -3.07
C ALA A 39 0.86 -7.31 -3.12
N THR A 40 0.14 -7.83 -2.12
CA THR A 40 -0.27 -9.23 -2.07
C THR A 40 -1.06 -9.64 -3.31
N ASN A 41 -2.03 -8.84 -3.75
CA ASN A 41 -2.79 -9.17 -4.94
C ASN A 41 -1.99 -8.95 -6.23
N PHE A 42 -1.21 -7.87 -6.31
CA PHE A 42 -0.43 -7.52 -7.49
C PHE A 42 0.66 -8.56 -7.79
N TYR A 43 1.47 -8.93 -6.81
CA TYR A 43 2.56 -9.88 -6.98
C TYR A 43 2.11 -11.34 -7.08
N ASN A 44 0.86 -11.62 -6.71
CA ASN A 44 0.19 -12.90 -6.96
C ASN A 44 -0.68 -12.87 -8.25
N TRP A 45 -0.54 -11.82 -9.08
CA TRP A 45 -1.22 -11.61 -10.36
C TRP A 45 -2.75 -11.64 -10.25
N ARG A 46 -3.30 -11.38 -9.08
CA ARG A 46 -4.73 -11.19 -8.84
C ARG A 46 -5.12 -9.74 -9.17
N LEU A 47 -4.90 -9.32 -10.43
CA LEU A 47 -4.88 -7.92 -10.85
C LEU A 47 -6.23 -7.22 -10.66
N GLU A 48 -7.35 -7.90 -10.89
CA GLU A 48 -8.68 -7.34 -10.60
C GLU A 48 -8.87 -7.01 -9.11
N LYS A 49 -8.28 -7.83 -8.22
CA LYS A 49 -8.34 -7.54 -6.78
C LYS A 49 -7.43 -6.37 -6.42
N ALA A 50 -6.27 -6.26 -7.08
CA ALA A 50 -5.36 -5.14 -6.88
C ALA A 50 -5.99 -3.79 -7.30
N PHE A 51 -6.84 -3.75 -8.32
CA PHE A 51 -7.55 -2.55 -8.77
C PHE A 51 -8.33 -1.82 -7.67
N LYS A 52 -8.79 -2.52 -6.64
CA LYS A 52 -9.54 -1.92 -5.53
C LYS A 52 -8.67 -1.00 -4.67
N TYR A 53 -7.37 -1.21 -4.69
CA TYR A 53 -6.42 -0.55 -3.79
C TYR A 53 -5.56 0.51 -4.47
N CYS A 54 -5.71 0.76 -5.77
CA CYS A 54 -4.92 1.74 -6.50
C CYS A 54 -5.76 2.87 -7.09
N THR A 55 -5.09 3.95 -7.50
CA THR A 55 -5.71 5.10 -8.18
C THR A 55 -6.24 4.70 -9.56
N VAL A 56 -7.10 5.55 -10.13
CA VAL A 56 -7.67 5.31 -11.48
C VAL A 56 -6.57 5.28 -12.54
N GLU A 57 -5.58 6.17 -12.43
CA GLU A 57 -4.43 6.26 -13.33
C GLU A 57 -3.58 4.99 -13.24
N SER A 58 -3.36 4.49 -12.03
CA SER A 58 -2.61 3.25 -11.79
C SER A 58 -3.31 2.02 -12.37
N LYS A 59 -4.63 2.00 -12.43
CA LYS A 59 -5.39 0.91 -13.10
C LYS A 59 -5.04 0.77 -14.57
N THR A 60 -4.83 1.89 -15.28
CA THR A 60 -4.41 1.89 -16.68
C THR A 60 -3.05 1.20 -16.86
N GLN A 61 -2.10 1.49 -15.98
CA GLN A 61 -0.79 0.83 -16.00
C GLN A 61 -0.89 -0.67 -15.73
N ILE A 62 -1.70 -1.08 -14.74
CA ILE A 62 -1.91 -2.49 -14.42
C ILE A 62 -2.62 -3.19 -15.58
N SER A 63 -3.61 -2.55 -16.21
CA SER A 63 -4.31 -3.11 -17.38
C SER A 63 -3.35 -3.33 -18.56
N TYR A 64 -2.41 -2.41 -18.79
CA TYR A 64 -1.35 -2.58 -19.79
C TYR A 64 -0.47 -3.78 -19.46
N LEU A 65 -0.04 -3.95 -18.21
CA LEU A 65 0.73 -5.12 -17.79
C LEU A 65 -0.08 -6.41 -17.99
N ALA A 66 -1.34 -6.40 -17.63
CA ALA A 66 -2.23 -7.55 -17.80
C ALA A 66 -2.37 -7.99 -19.26
N SER A 67 -2.39 -7.03 -20.20
CA SER A 67 -2.51 -7.32 -21.64
C SER A 67 -1.29 -8.04 -22.24
N ASN A 68 -0.16 -8.03 -21.52
CA ASN A 68 1.08 -8.72 -21.93
C ASN A 68 1.22 -10.13 -21.32
N ILE A 69 0.28 -10.56 -20.46
CA ILE A 69 0.29 -11.90 -19.85
C ILE A 69 -0.22 -12.92 -20.87
N SER A 70 0.58 -13.95 -21.14
CA SER A 70 0.24 -15.09 -21.99
C SER A 70 -0.30 -16.27 -21.15
N GLU A 71 -0.87 -17.28 -21.83
CA GLU A 71 -1.28 -18.54 -21.18
C GLU A 71 -0.09 -19.25 -20.54
N GLU A 72 1.06 -19.21 -21.19
CA GLU A 72 2.31 -19.80 -20.67
C GLU A 72 2.76 -19.12 -19.36
N ASP A 73 2.60 -17.81 -19.25
CA ASP A 73 2.91 -17.05 -18.03
C ASP A 73 1.97 -17.45 -16.88
N VAL A 74 0.69 -17.68 -17.19
CA VAL A 74 -0.30 -18.17 -16.20
C VAL A 74 0.04 -19.58 -15.73
N GLU A 75 0.49 -20.46 -16.65
CA GLU A 75 0.96 -21.80 -16.26
C GLU A 75 2.18 -21.75 -15.35
N LEU A 76 3.14 -20.84 -15.59
CA LEU A 76 4.31 -20.68 -14.72
C LEU A 76 3.89 -20.25 -13.32
N ILE A 77 2.96 -19.33 -13.19
CA ILE A 77 2.43 -18.90 -11.87
C ILE A 77 1.74 -20.06 -11.15
N ASN A 78 0.94 -20.83 -11.87
CA ASN A 78 0.22 -21.95 -11.27
C ASN A 78 1.14 -23.12 -10.86
N LYS A 79 2.33 -23.21 -11.43
CA LYS A 79 3.35 -24.24 -11.11
C LYS A 79 4.30 -23.84 -9.98
N ARG A 80 4.21 -22.61 -9.46
CA ARG A 80 5.08 -22.22 -8.34
C ARG A 80 4.65 -22.90 -7.05
N ASP A 81 5.63 -23.22 -6.22
CA ASP A 81 5.40 -23.96 -4.97
C ASP A 81 4.75 -23.09 -3.89
N GLU A 82 5.05 -21.80 -3.89
CA GLU A 82 4.58 -20.85 -2.87
C GLU A 82 4.12 -19.54 -3.51
N ASP A 83 3.08 -18.94 -2.93
CA ASP A 83 2.64 -17.59 -3.27
C ASP A 83 3.70 -16.54 -2.92
N ALA A 84 3.67 -15.39 -3.63
CA ALA A 84 4.47 -14.25 -3.25
C ALA A 84 4.06 -13.78 -1.85
N SER A 85 5.03 -13.56 -0.98
CA SER A 85 4.82 -13.01 0.35
C SER A 85 5.42 -11.62 0.50
N ILE A 86 4.83 -10.81 1.38
CA ILE A 86 5.12 -9.39 1.54
C ILE A 86 5.59 -9.14 2.97
N GLU A 87 6.68 -8.39 3.12
CA GLU A 87 7.17 -7.88 4.41
C GLU A 87 7.31 -6.37 4.33
N ILE A 88 6.56 -5.63 5.14
CA ILE A 88 6.69 -4.16 5.22
C ILE A 88 7.92 -3.84 6.05
N THR A 89 8.86 -3.12 5.45
CA THR A 89 10.15 -2.77 6.07
C THR A 89 10.18 -1.35 6.61
N ASN A 90 9.43 -0.43 5.99
CA ASN A 90 9.35 0.96 6.45
C ASN A 90 8.02 1.62 6.05
N THR A 91 7.53 2.52 6.90
CA THR A 91 6.35 3.36 6.64
C THR A 91 6.67 4.81 6.97
N GLU A 92 6.67 5.65 5.98
CA GLU A 92 6.88 7.09 6.09
C GLU A 92 5.59 7.83 5.76
N ILE A 93 5.04 8.54 6.75
CA ILE A 93 3.82 9.35 6.58
C ILE A 93 4.22 10.76 6.20
N LEU A 94 3.67 11.24 5.11
CA LEU A 94 3.96 12.53 4.49
C LEU A 94 2.73 13.43 4.49
N GLU A 95 2.96 14.74 4.30
CA GLU A 95 1.92 15.76 4.12
C GLU A 95 0.77 15.66 5.13
N GLY A 96 1.09 15.51 6.41
CA GLY A 96 0.08 15.48 7.48
C GLY A 96 -0.84 14.24 7.46
N GLY A 97 -0.44 13.17 6.78
CA GLY A 97 -1.22 11.94 6.69
C GLY A 97 -2.04 11.82 5.39
N ILE A 98 -1.83 12.73 4.44
CA ILE A 98 -2.48 12.69 3.12
C ILE A 98 -1.71 11.76 2.17
N LYS A 99 -0.39 11.66 2.33
CA LYS A 99 0.49 10.79 1.55
C LYS A 99 1.29 9.86 2.44
N ALA A 100 1.72 8.75 1.90
CA ALA A 100 2.68 7.86 2.54
C ALA A 100 3.62 7.25 1.50
N ARG A 101 4.79 6.87 1.99
CA ARG A 101 5.73 6.02 1.26
C ARG A 101 5.93 4.75 2.07
N ILE A 102 5.64 3.60 1.48
CA ILE A 102 5.72 2.31 2.16
C ILE A 102 6.71 1.44 1.41
N SER A 103 7.81 1.10 2.09
CA SER A 103 8.84 0.21 1.59
C SER A 103 8.57 -1.21 2.06
N MET A 104 8.79 -2.18 1.20
CA MET A 104 8.55 -3.58 1.50
C MET A 104 9.49 -4.50 0.72
N LYS A 105 9.72 -5.67 1.28
CA LYS A 105 10.35 -6.80 0.62
C LYS A 105 9.31 -7.75 0.08
N ILE A 106 9.48 -8.17 -1.14
CA ILE A 106 8.63 -9.13 -1.81
C ILE A 106 9.44 -10.39 -2.07
N TYR A 107 8.93 -11.51 -1.60
CA TYR A 107 9.55 -12.83 -1.80
C TYR A 107 8.74 -13.63 -2.81
N ASN A 108 9.41 -14.51 -3.56
CA ASN A 108 8.81 -15.45 -4.51
C ASN A 108 7.90 -14.79 -5.56
N SER A 109 8.25 -13.58 -6.02
CA SER A 109 7.46 -12.84 -7.00
C SER A 109 7.94 -13.09 -8.42
N PHE A 110 7.02 -13.18 -9.37
CA PHE A 110 7.36 -13.10 -10.79
C PHE A 110 7.44 -11.64 -11.23
N LYS A 111 8.49 -11.30 -11.97
CA LYS A 111 8.58 -10.02 -12.67
C LYS A 111 7.61 -10.06 -13.83
N MET A 112 6.65 -9.14 -13.85
CA MET A 112 5.74 -9.00 -14.98
C MET A 112 6.51 -8.67 -16.26
N LYS A 113 6.03 -9.26 -17.32
CA LYS A 113 6.60 -9.20 -18.66
C LYS A 113 6.33 -7.82 -19.28
N TYR A 114 7.39 -7.20 -19.78
CA TYR A 114 7.27 -6.21 -20.84
C TYR A 114 7.38 -6.94 -22.18
N ILE A 115 6.87 -6.33 -23.27
CA ILE A 115 6.90 -6.91 -24.61
C ILE A 115 8.29 -7.51 -24.89
N ASN A 116 8.33 -8.77 -25.30
CA ASN A 116 9.53 -9.56 -25.66
C ASN A 116 10.47 -9.98 -24.50
N ASN A 117 10.07 -9.91 -23.26
CA ASN A 117 10.85 -10.43 -22.14
C ASN A 117 10.21 -11.70 -21.58
N GLU A 118 11.02 -12.68 -21.15
CA GLU A 118 10.54 -13.83 -20.42
C GLU A 118 10.15 -13.46 -18.99
N VAL A 119 9.15 -14.16 -18.46
CA VAL A 119 8.78 -14.06 -17.04
C VAL A 119 9.91 -14.65 -16.20
N GLN A 120 10.38 -13.91 -15.21
CA GLN A 120 11.46 -14.31 -14.33
C GLN A 120 11.00 -14.35 -12.88
N LEU A 121 11.31 -15.45 -12.19
CA LEU A 121 11.11 -15.55 -10.74
C LEU A 121 12.17 -14.74 -10.01
N ASN A 122 11.73 -13.79 -9.19
CA ASN A 122 12.57 -13.08 -8.24
C ASN A 122 12.38 -13.69 -6.85
N LYS A 123 13.46 -14.24 -6.28
CA LYS A 123 13.41 -14.80 -4.92
C LYS A 123 13.15 -13.71 -3.89
N GLU A 124 13.75 -12.55 -4.08
CA GLU A 124 13.60 -11.37 -3.20
C GLU A 124 13.78 -10.08 -3.99
N ARG A 125 12.99 -9.07 -3.67
CA ARG A 125 13.15 -7.71 -4.21
C ARG A 125 12.63 -6.67 -3.24
N ASP A 126 13.29 -5.52 -3.20
CA ASP A 126 12.80 -4.34 -2.50
C ASP A 126 11.93 -3.50 -3.43
N VAL A 127 10.81 -3.00 -2.91
CA VAL A 127 9.92 -2.07 -3.61
C VAL A 127 9.45 -1.00 -2.65
N THR A 128 9.11 0.16 -3.20
CA THR A 128 8.48 1.24 -2.44
C THR A 128 7.25 1.71 -3.17
N PHE A 129 6.11 1.75 -2.48
CA PHE A 129 4.86 2.29 -3.02
C PHE A 129 4.57 3.66 -2.42
N ASN A 130 4.13 4.58 -3.28
CA ASN A 130 3.54 5.83 -2.86
C ASN A 130 2.02 5.64 -2.70
N LEU A 131 1.47 6.17 -1.63
CA LEU A 131 0.04 6.15 -1.35
C LEU A 131 -0.49 7.56 -1.20
N ILE A 132 -1.73 7.75 -1.62
CA ILE A 132 -2.48 9.00 -1.47
C ILE A 132 -3.82 8.71 -0.81
N LYS A 133 -4.22 9.59 0.09
CA LYS A 133 -5.55 9.58 0.70
C LYS A 133 -6.42 10.63 0.02
N ASN A 134 -7.56 10.20 -0.50
CA ASN A 134 -8.58 11.04 -1.11
C ASN A 134 -9.95 10.77 -0.47
N ASN A 135 -11.02 11.31 -1.06
CA ASN A 135 -12.39 11.11 -0.58
C ASN A 135 -12.87 9.65 -0.65
N GLU A 136 -12.23 8.82 -1.48
CA GLU A 136 -12.52 7.39 -1.63
C GLU A 136 -11.68 6.51 -0.69
N GLY A 137 -10.82 7.11 0.14
CA GLY A 137 -9.91 6.43 1.05
C GLY A 137 -8.45 6.43 0.59
N CYS A 138 -7.67 5.49 1.13
CA CYS A 138 -6.27 5.36 0.76
C CYS A 138 -6.11 4.53 -0.51
N LYS A 139 -5.23 4.96 -1.42
CA LYS A 139 -4.95 4.30 -2.70
C LYS A 139 -3.45 4.31 -2.99
N VAL A 140 -2.97 3.22 -3.59
CA VAL A 140 -1.61 3.14 -4.15
C VAL A 140 -1.55 3.93 -5.44
N ASP A 141 -0.52 4.76 -5.57
CA ASP A 141 -0.23 5.53 -6.77
C ASP A 141 1.05 5.01 -7.44
N LEU A 142 0.90 4.37 -8.60
CA LEU A 142 2.00 3.84 -9.39
C LEU A 142 2.59 4.87 -10.38
N THR A 143 1.96 6.03 -10.54
CA THR A 143 2.38 7.04 -11.54
C THR A 143 3.67 7.74 -11.13
N THR A 144 4.07 7.61 -9.87
CA THR A 144 5.25 8.26 -9.27
C THR A 144 6.38 7.28 -8.93
N LEU A 145 6.35 6.09 -9.54
CA LEU A 145 7.39 5.05 -9.40
C LEU A 145 8.52 5.22 -10.42
#